data_0dc7e56ba3d3b40eb9b127b6be8affee
#
_entry.id   0dc7e56ba3d3b40eb9b127b6be8affee
#
_cell.length_a   1.000
_cell.length_b   1.000
_cell.length_c   1.000
_cell.angle_alpha   90.00
_cell.angle_beta   90.00
_cell.angle_gamma   90.00
#
_symmetry.space_group_name_H-M   'P 1'
#
loop_
_entity.id
_entity.type
_entity.pdbx_description
1 polymer ?
#
loop_
_entity_poly.entity_id
_entity_poly.type
_entity_poly.pdbx_seq_one_letter_code
_entity_poly.pdbx_strand_id
1 'polypeptide(L)'
;MVAIIAIWGTLIINLILTVAGYTWYLQEVPKPDKNLPEEIPFVTVMVPAHNEGIVIVKTVLSLLSFDYPHDRYEIIVINDNSSDNSAELLRGVQKDFGEERLKVINTDNVIGGKGKSNALNIGLKQAKGSVIAVYDADNTPERSALRLLVAELLQSDRLAAVIGKFRTRNKEATVLTRFINIETLSFQWMAQAGRQRLFKLCTIPGTNYVIRREILEKIGGWDVKALAEDTEISFRVYQMGYRIKFQPRAVTWEQEPQTLDVWFHQRTRWVKGNIYVVVKKLNYFSKKQVVRFGLIYYTFYQHTFC
;
A
#
# COMPACT_ATOMS: atom_id res chain seq x y z
N MET A 1 -26.17 19.39 -21.64
CA MET A 1 -26.72 18.02 -21.53
C MET A 1 -25.63 16.99 -21.16
N VAL A 2 -24.54 16.84 -21.94
CA VAL A 2 -23.45 15.85 -21.67
C VAL A 2 -22.85 16.00 -20.27
N ALA A 3 -22.51 17.22 -19.82
CA ALA A 3 -21.94 17.46 -18.51
C ALA A 3 -22.89 17.07 -17.36
N ILE A 4 -24.17 17.31 -17.49
CA ILE A 4 -25.19 16.94 -16.48
C ILE A 4 -25.28 15.41 -16.39
N ILE A 5 -25.32 14.70 -17.52
CA ILE A 5 -25.34 13.23 -17.56
C ILE A 5 -24.07 12.65 -16.91
N ALA A 6 -22.89 13.26 -17.19
CA ALA A 6 -21.63 12.83 -16.60
C ALA A 6 -21.63 13.02 -15.08
N ILE A 7 -22.09 14.16 -14.56
CA ILE A 7 -22.16 14.45 -13.12
C ILE A 7 -23.11 13.47 -12.43
N TRP A 8 -24.34 13.32 -12.93
CA TRP A 8 -25.32 12.38 -12.33
C TRP A 8 -24.86 10.93 -12.43
N GLY A 9 -24.26 10.53 -13.56
CA GLY A 9 -23.69 9.19 -13.74
C GLY A 9 -22.60 8.91 -12.72
N THR A 10 -21.70 9.86 -12.50
CA THR A 10 -20.65 9.77 -11.48
C THR A 10 -21.21 9.66 -10.07
N LEU A 11 -22.20 10.49 -9.71
CA LEU A 11 -22.85 10.44 -8.40
C LEU A 11 -23.54 9.10 -8.14
N ILE A 12 -24.28 8.58 -9.13
CA ILE A 12 -24.99 7.29 -9.03
C ILE A 12 -23.98 6.15 -8.84
N ILE A 13 -22.89 6.11 -9.62
CA ILE A 13 -21.85 5.08 -9.48
C ILE A 13 -21.21 5.16 -8.09
N ASN A 14 -20.90 6.35 -7.60
CA ASN A 14 -20.35 6.53 -6.26
C ASN A 14 -21.31 6.06 -5.17
N LEU A 15 -22.58 6.36 -5.29
CA LEU A 15 -23.59 5.88 -4.36
C LEU A 15 -23.66 4.34 -4.35
N ILE A 16 -23.69 3.71 -5.53
CA ILE A 16 -23.70 2.24 -5.66
C ILE A 16 -22.45 1.64 -5.02
N LEU A 17 -21.26 2.20 -5.28
CA LEU A 17 -20.01 1.73 -4.69
C LEU A 17 -20.01 1.89 -3.16
N THR A 18 -20.50 3.01 -2.66
CA THR A 18 -20.59 3.29 -1.21
C THR A 18 -21.51 2.29 -0.51
N VAL A 19 -22.72 2.08 -1.05
CA VAL A 19 -23.68 1.13 -0.48
C VAL A 19 -23.12 -0.31 -0.54
N ALA A 20 -22.56 -0.71 -1.67
CA ALA A 20 -21.95 -2.03 -1.83
C ALA A 20 -20.75 -2.22 -0.89
N GLY A 21 -19.92 -1.21 -0.73
CA GLY A 21 -18.77 -1.22 0.17
C GLY A 21 -19.19 -1.29 1.64
N TYR A 22 -20.15 -0.47 2.04
CA TYR A 22 -20.67 -0.46 3.39
C TYR A 22 -21.31 -1.81 3.78
N THR A 23 -22.18 -2.36 2.92
CA THR A 23 -22.81 -3.66 3.16
C THR A 23 -21.79 -4.79 3.22
N TRP A 24 -20.77 -4.78 2.36
CA TRP A 24 -19.68 -5.74 2.40
C TRP A 24 -18.86 -5.60 3.69
N TYR A 25 -18.57 -4.38 4.12
CA TYR A 25 -17.82 -4.09 5.33
C TYR A 25 -18.52 -4.63 6.58
N LEU A 26 -19.85 -4.41 6.69
CA LEU A 26 -20.67 -4.95 7.77
C LEU A 26 -20.66 -6.48 7.83
N GLN A 27 -20.50 -7.15 6.69
CA GLN A 27 -20.41 -8.61 6.61
C GLN A 27 -19.00 -9.15 6.86
N GLU A 28 -17.95 -8.40 6.46
CA GLU A 28 -16.57 -8.90 6.50
C GLU A 28 -15.89 -8.66 7.86
N VAL A 29 -16.13 -7.51 8.49
CA VAL A 29 -15.48 -7.13 9.74
C VAL A 29 -15.83 -8.06 10.92
N PRO A 30 -17.11 -8.50 11.10
CA PRO A 30 -17.47 -9.40 12.19
C PRO A 30 -16.98 -10.84 12.02
N LYS A 31 -16.49 -11.22 10.85
CA LYS A 31 -16.00 -12.59 10.64
C LYS A 31 -14.81 -12.90 11.57
N PRO A 32 -14.69 -14.15 12.04
CA PRO A 32 -13.53 -14.56 12.81
C PRO A 32 -12.25 -14.40 11.98
N ASP A 33 -11.13 -14.23 12.68
CA ASP A 33 -9.82 -14.21 12.04
C ASP A 33 -9.56 -15.56 11.38
N LYS A 34 -8.97 -15.51 10.20
CA LYS A 34 -8.45 -16.69 9.54
C LYS A 34 -7.18 -17.14 10.24
N ASN A 35 -7.07 -18.44 10.44
CA ASN A 35 -5.86 -19.01 11.00
C ASN A 35 -4.74 -18.99 9.97
N LEU A 36 -3.52 -18.85 10.45
CA LEU A 36 -2.34 -19.18 9.66
C LEU A 36 -2.28 -20.70 9.44
N PRO A 37 -1.73 -21.18 8.33
CA PRO A 37 -1.50 -22.60 8.11
C PRO A 37 -0.46 -23.15 9.11
N GLU A 38 -0.32 -24.48 9.19
CA GLU A 38 0.73 -25.12 9.99
C GLU A 38 2.13 -24.68 9.54
N GLU A 39 2.34 -24.62 8.23
CA GLU A 39 3.56 -24.08 7.65
C GLU A 39 3.42 -22.56 7.43
N ILE A 40 3.91 -21.80 8.41
CA ILE A 40 3.86 -20.33 8.39
C ILE A 40 4.94 -19.80 7.43
N PRO A 41 4.59 -19.01 6.40
CA PRO A 41 5.57 -18.47 5.47
C PRO A 41 6.50 -17.47 6.14
N PHE A 42 7.75 -17.44 5.69
CA PHE A 42 8.69 -16.40 6.09
C PHE A 42 8.34 -15.09 5.35
N VAL A 43 8.23 -13.98 6.09
CA VAL A 43 7.88 -12.66 5.57
C VAL A 43 9.08 -11.72 5.65
N THR A 44 9.37 -11.01 4.58
CA THR A 44 10.25 -9.84 4.64
C THR A 44 9.40 -8.57 4.64
N VAL A 45 9.49 -7.80 5.72
CA VAL A 45 8.86 -6.47 5.85
C VAL A 45 9.83 -5.43 5.35
N MET A 46 9.48 -4.69 4.31
CA MET A 46 10.34 -3.67 3.70
C MET A 46 9.82 -2.27 4.03
N VAL A 47 10.74 -1.39 4.43
CA VAL A 47 10.48 0.00 4.78
C VAL A 47 11.45 0.90 4.01
N PRO A 48 11.03 1.51 2.90
CA PRO A 48 11.81 2.54 2.24
C PRO A 48 11.75 3.83 3.08
N ALA A 49 12.90 4.42 3.39
CA ALA A 49 13.03 5.62 4.20
C ALA A 49 14.00 6.61 3.56
N HIS A 50 13.64 7.91 3.58
CA HIS A 50 14.51 9.00 3.15
C HIS A 50 14.26 10.23 4.02
N ASN A 51 15.23 10.58 4.89
CA ASN A 51 15.13 11.68 5.86
C ASN A 51 13.92 11.54 6.79
N GLU A 52 13.79 10.37 7.42
CA GLU A 52 12.64 10.02 8.29
C GLU A 52 13.04 9.89 9.78
N GLY A 53 14.15 10.50 10.19
CA GLY A 53 14.70 10.40 11.56
C GLY A 53 13.71 10.68 12.68
N ILE A 54 12.71 11.56 12.44
CA ILE A 54 11.70 11.91 13.43
C ILE A 54 10.75 10.73 13.72
N VAL A 55 10.43 9.90 12.74
CA VAL A 55 9.34 8.90 12.82
C VAL A 55 9.83 7.45 12.70
N ILE A 56 10.97 7.20 12.07
CA ILE A 56 11.42 5.87 11.68
C ILE A 56 11.56 4.89 12.85
N VAL A 57 12.05 5.34 13.99
CA VAL A 57 12.22 4.49 15.18
C VAL A 57 10.86 3.95 15.65
N LYS A 58 9.85 4.83 15.75
CA LYS A 58 8.50 4.43 16.15
C LYS A 58 7.90 3.41 15.19
N THR A 59 8.10 3.61 13.90
CA THR A 59 7.65 2.69 12.85
C THR A 59 8.31 1.33 13.02
N VAL A 60 9.65 1.27 13.12
CA VAL A 60 10.39 0.02 13.28
C VAL A 60 9.99 -0.72 14.56
N LEU A 61 9.84 -0.04 15.69
CA LEU A 61 9.39 -0.65 16.94
C LEU A 61 7.96 -1.23 16.82
N SER A 62 7.08 -0.54 16.10
CA SER A 62 5.74 -1.04 15.80
C SER A 62 5.78 -2.32 14.95
N LEU A 63 6.63 -2.37 13.92
CA LEU A 63 6.82 -3.55 13.07
C LEU A 63 7.43 -4.73 13.84
N LEU A 64 8.39 -4.48 14.75
CA LEU A 64 9.00 -5.49 15.61
C LEU A 64 8.01 -6.09 16.62
N SER A 65 6.87 -5.40 16.87
CA SER A 65 5.81 -5.84 17.80
C SER A 65 4.68 -6.63 17.14
N PHE A 66 4.79 -7.03 15.88
CA PHE A 66 3.77 -7.80 15.20
C PHE A 66 3.41 -9.11 15.93
N ASP A 67 2.13 -9.43 15.95
CA ASP A 67 1.56 -10.72 16.34
C ASP A 67 1.78 -11.73 15.20
N TYR A 68 3.05 -12.07 14.99
CA TYR A 68 3.53 -13.03 14.01
C TYR A 68 4.76 -13.72 14.60
N PRO A 69 5.02 -15.02 14.36
CA PRO A 69 6.16 -15.72 14.96
C PRO A 69 7.47 -14.99 14.65
N HIS A 70 8.24 -14.69 15.68
CA HIS A 70 9.42 -13.85 15.59
C HIS A 70 10.55 -14.41 14.71
N ASP A 71 10.59 -15.73 14.59
CA ASP A 71 11.51 -16.48 13.72
C ASP A 71 11.00 -16.61 12.28
N ARG A 72 9.82 -16.08 11.97
CA ARG A 72 9.17 -16.16 10.66
C ARG A 72 9.03 -14.84 9.93
N TYR A 73 9.69 -13.79 10.40
CA TYR A 73 9.82 -12.54 9.66
C TYR A 73 11.09 -11.79 9.98
N GLU A 74 11.53 -11.00 9.03
CA GLU A 74 12.60 -10.02 9.13
C GLU A 74 12.09 -8.64 8.71
N ILE A 75 12.74 -7.59 9.17
CA ILE A 75 12.50 -6.21 8.73
C ILE A 75 13.74 -5.72 7.98
N ILE A 76 13.54 -5.19 6.79
CA ILE A 76 14.58 -4.52 6.01
C ILE A 76 14.19 -3.06 5.86
N VAL A 77 14.93 -2.17 6.53
CA VAL A 77 14.83 -0.73 6.30
C VAL A 77 15.84 -0.32 5.24
N ILE A 78 15.36 0.27 4.17
CA ILE A 78 16.20 0.81 3.11
C ILE A 78 16.31 2.32 3.35
N ASN A 79 17.39 2.72 4.01
CA ASN A 79 17.71 4.12 4.29
C ASN A 79 18.33 4.74 3.04
N ASP A 80 17.47 5.33 2.18
CA ASP A 80 17.78 5.69 0.81
C ASP A 80 18.42 7.07 0.73
N ASN A 81 19.76 7.12 0.87
CA ASN A 81 20.56 8.33 0.74
C ASN A 81 20.09 9.46 1.68
N SER A 82 19.78 9.13 2.94
CA SER A 82 19.37 10.12 3.94
C SER A 82 20.54 10.98 4.39
N SER A 83 20.30 12.26 4.59
CA SER A 83 21.26 13.25 5.09
C SER A 83 21.03 13.63 6.56
N ASP A 84 19.92 13.17 7.16
CA ASP A 84 19.57 13.39 8.54
C ASP A 84 20.13 12.29 9.49
N ASN A 85 19.69 12.25 10.74
CA ASN A 85 20.12 11.28 11.74
C ASN A 85 19.46 9.89 11.61
N SER A 86 18.71 9.61 10.52
CA SER A 86 18.02 8.33 10.33
C SER A 86 18.95 7.12 10.46
N ALA A 87 20.16 7.19 9.85
CA ALA A 87 21.13 6.09 9.90
C ALA A 87 21.63 5.79 11.32
N GLU A 88 21.85 6.82 12.14
CA GLU A 88 22.31 6.68 13.52
C GLU A 88 21.22 6.04 14.38
N LEU A 89 20.01 6.56 14.29
CA LEU A 89 18.84 6.05 15.03
C LEU A 89 18.54 4.59 14.69
N LEU A 90 18.56 4.23 13.41
CA LEU A 90 18.34 2.86 12.96
C LEU A 90 19.44 1.91 13.46
N ARG A 91 20.71 2.35 13.50
CA ARG A 91 21.80 1.58 14.07
C ARG A 91 21.62 1.30 15.56
N GLY A 92 21.09 2.27 16.31
CA GLY A 92 20.71 2.09 17.72
C GLY A 92 19.69 0.96 17.88
N VAL A 93 18.58 1.03 17.16
CA VAL A 93 17.52 -0.01 17.19
C VAL A 93 18.05 -1.37 16.72
N GLN A 94 18.87 -1.42 15.67
CA GLN A 94 19.47 -2.66 15.18
C GLN A 94 20.35 -3.34 16.23
N LYS A 95 21.11 -2.55 17.01
CA LYS A 95 21.94 -3.07 18.11
C LYS A 95 21.12 -3.74 19.20
N ASP A 96 19.93 -3.18 19.49
CA ASP A 96 19.03 -3.70 20.55
C ASP A 96 18.30 -4.98 20.12
N PHE A 97 17.93 -5.11 18.84
CA PHE A 97 17.10 -6.21 18.33
C PHE A 97 17.85 -7.26 17.48
N GLY A 98 19.07 -6.99 17.07
CA GLY A 98 19.90 -7.85 16.25
C GLY A 98 19.64 -7.75 14.74
N GLU A 99 20.70 -8.02 13.96
CA GLU A 99 20.66 -7.93 12.49
C GLU A 99 19.76 -8.99 11.83
N GLU A 100 19.48 -10.07 12.53
CA GLU A 100 18.59 -11.12 12.02
C GLU A 100 17.14 -10.65 11.96
N ARG A 101 16.74 -9.77 12.88
CA ARG A 101 15.38 -9.23 12.96
C ARG A 101 15.24 -7.89 12.24
N LEU A 102 16.27 -7.05 12.30
CA LEU A 102 16.28 -5.73 11.68
C LEU A 102 17.55 -5.54 10.87
N LYS A 103 17.42 -5.56 9.57
CA LYS A 103 18.48 -5.24 8.62
C LYS A 103 18.34 -3.81 8.15
N VAL A 104 19.42 -3.04 8.18
CA VAL A 104 19.47 -1.67 7.67
C VAL A 104 20.38 -1.62 6.45
N ILE A 105 19.84 -1.20 5.31
CA ILE A 105 20.57 -0.99 4.07
C ILE A 105 20.71 0.52 3.89
N ASN A 106 21.92 1.05 4.10
CA ASN A 106 22.21 2.44 3.78
C ASN A 106 22.67 2.53 2.33
N THR A 107 21.99 3.33 1.52
CA THR A 107 22.40 3.62 0.15
C THR A 107 23.11 4.96 0.07
N ASP A 108 23.91 5.13 -0.98
CA ASP A 108 24.58 6.36 -1.33
C ASP A 108 23.93 7.04 -2.55
N ASN A 109 24.48 8.13 -3.02
CA ASN A 109 24.00 8.85 -4.19
C ASN A 109 24.21 8.10 -5.53
N VAL A 110 24.98 7.01 -5.54
CA VAL A 110 25.24 6.20 -6.75
C VAL A 110 24.10 5.21 -6.98
N ILE A 111 23.74 4.43 -5.95
CA ILE A 111 22.73 3.38 -6.03
C ILE A 111 21.37 3.82 -5.52
N GLY A 112 21.32 4.76 -4.58
CA GLY A 112 20.11 5.31 -3.93
C GLY A 112 19.73 6.70 -4.44
N GLY A 113 18.79 7.34 -3.71
CA GLY A 113 18.28 8.68 -4.05
C GLY A 113 17.42 8.72 -5.32
N LYS A 114 16.96 7.56 -5.81
CA LYS A 114 16.21 7.41 -7.08
C LYS A 114 14.73 7.11 -6.83
N GLY A 115 14.26 7.33 -5.61
CA GLY A 115 12.87 7.19 -5.21
C GLY A 115 12.49 5.81 -4.68
N LYS A 116 11.26 5.72 -4.17
CA LYS A 116 10.71 4.57 -3.44
C LYS A 116 10.83 3.24 -4.19
N SER A 117 10.50 3.23 -5.49
CA SER A 117 10.62 2.02 -6.33
C SER A 117 12.03 1.46 -6.36
N ASN A 118 13.04 2.34 -6.46
CA ASN A 118 14.43 1.93 -6.47
C ASN A 118 14.83 1.35 -5.11
N ALA A 119 14.49 2.01 -4.03
CA ALA A 119 14.75 1.54 -2.66
C ALA A 119 14.11 0.16 -2.41
N LEU A 120 12.85 -0.03 -2.79
CA LEU A 120 12.16 -1.31 -2.69
C LEU A 120 12.82 -2.41 -3.52
N ASN A 121 13.29 -2.12 -4.74
CA ASN A 121 14.02 -3.09 -5.56
C ASN A 121 15.40 -3.45 -4.97
N ILE A 122 16.06 -2.53 -4.28
CA ILE A 122 17.30 -2.82 -3.54
C ILE A 122 16.99 -3.78 -2.37
N GLY A 123 15.94 -3.49 -1.60
CA GLY A 123 15.49 -4.35 -0.50
C GLY A 123 15.09 -5.76 -0.97
N LEU A 124 14.36 -5.86 -2.10
CA LEU A 124 13.91 -7.13 -2.65
C LEU A 124 15.04 -8.11 -2.96
N LYS A 125 16.19 -7.60 -3.44
CA LYS A 125 17.38 -8.43 -3.72
C LYS A 125 17.95 -9.10 -2.47
N GLN A 126 17.68 -8.56 -1.30
CA GLN A 126 18.19 -9.05 -0.01
C GLN A 126 17.11 -9.72 0.85
N ALA A 127 15.86 -9.69 0.39
CA ALA A 127 14.73 -10.28 1.07
C ALA A 127 14.83 -11.81 1.06
N LYS A 128 14.53 -12.45 2.21
CA LYS A 128 14.49 -13.91 2.36
C LYS A 128 13.07 -14.46 2.25
N GLY A 129 12.07 -13.62 2.51
CA GLY A 129 10.67 -14.01 2.60
C GLY A 129 10.07 -14.48 1.28
N SER A 130 9.23 -15.51 1.33
CA SER A 130 8.34 -15.91 0.24
C SER A 130 7.17 -14.93 0.08
N VAL A 131 6.91 -14.13 1.11
CA VAL A 131 5.94 -13.03 1.13
C VAL A 131 6.68 -11.73 1.45
N ILE A 132 6.40 -10.70 0.68
CA ILE A 132 6.93 -9.35 0.90
C ILE A 132 5.81 -8.48 1.48
N ALA A 133 6.06 -7.85 2.61
CA ALA A 133 5.21 -6.81 3.18
C ALA A 133 5.86 -5.43 2.99
N VAL A 134 5.07 -4.40 2.69
CA VAL A 134 5.59 -3.03 2.51
C VAL A 134 4.85 -2.08 3.43
N TYR A 135 5.61 -1.29 4.17
CA TYR A 135 5.15 -0.20 5.01
C TYR A 135 5.96 1.07 4.77
N ASP A 136 5.31 2.22 4.77
CA ASP A 136 6.00 3.51 4.70
C ASP A 136 6.68 3.83 6.04
N ALA A 137 7.69 4.69 6.00
CA ALA A 137 8.55 4.99 7.15
C ALA A 137 7.86 5.75 8.30
N ASP A 138 6.67 6.32 8.06
CA ASP A 138 5.83 7.02 9.03
C ASP A 138 4.63 6.22 9.53
N ASN A 139 4.50 4.97 9.08
CA ASN A 139 3.38 4.09 9.42
C ASN A 139 3.52 3.47 10.80
N THR A 140 2.38 3.30 11.46
CA THR A 140 2.29 2.59 12.74
C THR A 140 1.20 1.51 12.61
N PRO A 141 1.54 0.30 12.13
CA PRO A 141 0.58 -0.79 12.00
C PRO A 141 0.15 -1.33 13.35
N GLU A 142 -1.09 -1.82 13.41
CA GLU A 142 -1.58 -2.60 14.56
C GLU A 142 -0.90 -3.97 14.60
N ARG A 143 -0.71 -4.52 15.79
CA ARG A 143 0.04 -5.78 16.01
C ARG A 143 -0.47 -6.95 15.17
N SER A 144 -1.78 -7.05 14.96
CA SER A 144 -2.41 -8.11 14.17
C SER A 144 -2.34 -7.91 12.65
N ALA A 145 -1.89 -6.74 12.17
CA ALA A 145 -1.99 -6.38 10.76
C ALA A 145 -1.27 -7.37 9.84
N LEU A 146 -0.02 -7.72 10.14
CA LEU A 146 0.75 -8.65 9.31
C LEU A 146 0.09 -10.04 9.25
N ARG A 147 -0.31 -10.58 10.40
CA ARG A 147 -0.98 -11.88 10.50
C ARG A 147 -2.25 -11.92 9.67
N LEU A 148 -3.09 -10.89 9.77
CA LEU A 148 -4.34 -10.79 9.01
C LEU A 148 -4.12 -10.72 7.50
N LEU A 149 -3.12 -9.95 7.05
CA LEU A 149 -2.77 -9.84 5.63
C LEU A 149 -2.27 -11.17 5.08
N VAL A 150 -1.35 -11.83 5.79
CA VAL A 150 -0.78 -13.12 5.36
C VAL A 150 -1.83 -14.21 5.38
N ALA A 151 -2.62 -14.34 6.45
CA ALA A 151 -3.70 -15.33 6.54
C ALA A 151 -4.71 -15.17 5.39
N GLU A 152 -5.00 -13.94 4.98
CA GLU A 152 -5.87 -13.67 3.83
C GLU A 152 -5.20 -14.05 2.50
N LEU A 153 -3.91 -13.74 2.33
CA LEU A 153 -3.14 -14.04 1.11
C LEU A 153 -3.12 -15.53 0.80
N LEU A 154 -3.01 -16.35 1.85
CA LEU A 154 -2.89 -17.80 1.73
C LEU A 154 -4.22 -18.51 1.42
N GLN A 155 -5.35 -17.80 1.39
CA GLN A 155 -6.66 -18.39 1.05
C GLN A 155 -6.79 -18.79 -0.42
N SER A 156 -5.94 -18.31 -1.31
CA SER A 156 -6.01 -18.65 -2.74
C SER A 156 -4.71 -18.32 -3.46
N ASP A 157 -4.24 -19.23 -4.29
CA ASP A 157 -3.07 -19.02 -5.15
C ASP A 157 -3.32 -17.96 -6.25
N ARG A 158 -4.59 -17.63 -6.51
CA ARG A 158 -4.95 -16.52 -7.41
C ARG A 158 -4.75 -15.15 -6.77
N LEU A 159 -4.54 -15.06 -5.45
CA LEU A 159 -4.21 -13.80 -4.79
C LEU A 159 -2.71 -13.54 -4.90
N ALA A 160 -2.35 -12.49 -5.64
CA ALA A 160 -0.98 -11.98 -5.67
C ALA A 160 -0.68 -11.13 -4.44
N ALA A 161 -1.65 -10.29 -4.03
CA ALA A 161 -1.48 -9.34 -2.95
C ALA A 161 -2.75 -9.20 -2.11
N VAL A 162 -2.55 -8.80 -0.85
CA VAL A 162 -3.61 -8.38 0.07
C VAL A 162 -3.21 -7.02 0.64
N ILE A 163 -4.16 -6.10 0.64
CA ILE A 163 -4.00 -4.73 1.15
C ILE A 163 -4.79 -4.55 2.44
N GLY A 164 -4.23 -3.81 3.36
CA GLY A 164 -4.91 -3.42 4.60
C GLY A 164 -5.61 -2.07 4.48
N LYS A 165 -6.06 -1.59 5.62
CA LYS A 165 -6.70 -0.30 5.83
C LYS A 165 -5.71 0.67 6.49
N PHE A 166 -5.73 1.93 6.08
CA PHE A 166 -5.02 3.00 6.77
C PHE A 166 -6.00 3.96 7.45
N ARG A 167 -5.54 4.58 8.52
CA ARG A 167 -6.29 5.56 9.32
C ARG A 167 -5.41 6.76 9.63
N THR A 168 -6.03 7.93 9.65
CA THR A 168 -5.38 9.19 9.99
C THR A 168 -5.15 9.29 11.48
N ARG A 169 -3.87 9.32 11.91
CA ARG A 169 -3.49 9.44 13.32
C ARG A 169 -3.74 10.84 13.87
N ASN A 170 -3.40 11.86 13.11
CA ASN A 170 -3.51 13.27 13.49
C ASN A 170 -4.79 13.94 12.99
N LYS A 171 -5.89 13.21 12.87
CA LYS A 171 -7.17 13.71 12.34
C LYS A 171 -7.72 14.96 13.05
N GLU A 172 -7.37 15.16 14.33
CA GLU A 172 -7.83 16.30 15.13
C GLU A 172 -6.88 17.52 15.07
N ALA A 173 -5.74 17.42 14.39
CA ALA A 173 -4.71 18.46 14.40
C ALA A 173 -5.16 19.76 13.70
N THR A 174 -5.81 19.65 12.57
CA THR A 174 -6.28 20.80 11.78
C THR A 174 -7.60 20.50 11.07
N VAL A 175 -8.26 21.54 10.53
CA VAL A 175 -9.46 21.36 9.68
C VAL A 175 -9.10 20.55 8.43
N LEU A 176 -7.91 20.77 7.86
CA LEU A 176 -7.43 20.02 6.70
C LEU A 176 -7.32 18.52 7.01
N THR A 177 -6.72 18.14 8.15
CA THR A 177 -6.56 16.73 8.52
C THR A 177 -7.90 16.04 8.80
N ARG A 178 -8.92 16.79 9.24
CA ARG A 178 -10.30 16.26 9.35
C ARG A 178 -10.90 15.95 7.98
N PHE A 179 -10.72 16.85 6.99
CA PHE A 179 -11.17 16.59 5.62
C PHE A 179 -10.43 15.41 4.99
N ILE A 180 -9.10 15.33 5.17
CA ILE A 180 -8.32 14.20 4.67
C ILE A 180 -8.79 12.87 5.32
N ASN A 181 -9.14 12.88 6.61
CA ASN A 181 -9.70 11.69 7.26
C ASN A 181 -11.03 11.26 6.63
N ILE A 182 -11.91 12.19 6.24
CA ILE A 182 -13.15 11.88 5.52
C ILE A 182 -12.84 11.30 4.13
N GLU A 183 -11.90 11.91 3.41
CA GLU A 183 -11.41 11.42 2.11
C GLU A 183 -10.88 9.98 2.24
N THR A 184 -10.03 9.72 3.24
CA THR A 184 -9.46 8.40 3.54
C THR A 184 -10.55 7.35 3.80
N LEU A 185 -11.56 7.68 4.60
CA LEU A 185 -12.70 6.78 4.85
C LEU A 185 -13.49 6.53 3.58
N SER A 186 -13.76 7.58 2.80
CA SER A 186 -14.50 7.48 1.53
C SER A 186 -13.74 6.59 0.54
N PHE A 187 -12.42 6.78 0.42
CA PHE A 187 -11.59 5.94 -0.43
C PHE A 187 -11.70 4.46 -0.08
N GLN A 188 -11.60 4.10 1.19
CA GLN A 188 -11.63 2.70 1.62
C GLN A 188 -13.00 2.08 1.43
N TRP A 189 -14.10 2.79 1.70
CA TRP A 189 -15.45 2.26 1.56
C TRP A 189 -15.94 2.30 0.12
N MET A 190 -15.74 3.41 -0.61
CA MET A 190 -16.17 3.50 -2.00
C MET A 190 -15.19 2.79 -2.94
N ALA A 191 -13.94 3.21 -2.87
CA ALA A 191 -12.96 2.76 -3.84
C ALA A 191 -12.48 1.32 -3.57
N GLN A 192 -12.13 0.95 -2.37
CA GLN A 192 -11.62 -0.39 -2.09
C GLN A 192 -12.75 -1.40 -1.80
N ALA A 193 -13.59 -1.14 -0.80
CA ALA A 193 -14.61 -2.10 -0.38
C ALA A 193 -15.71 -2.29 -1.43
N GLY A 194 -16.22 -1.19 -2.03
CA GLY A 194 -17.27 -1.25 -3.06
C GLY A 194 -16.81 -2.00 -4.30
N ARG A 195 -15.60 -1.71 -4.78
CA ARG A 195 -15.00 -2.43 -5.92
C ARG A 195 -14.67 -3.87 -5.59
N GLN A 196 -14.18 -4.15 -4.38
CA GLN A 196 -13.98 -5.52 -3.91
C GLN A 196 -15.29 -6.31 -3.97
N ARG A 197 -16.39 -5.71 -3.52
CA ARG A 197 -17.70 -6.37 -3.52
C ARG A 197 -18.21 -6.64 -4.92
N LEU A 198 -18.23 -5.62 -5.79
CA LEU A 198 -18.90 -5.69 -7.09
C LEU A 198 -18.02 -6.32 -8.17
N PHE A 199 -16.73 -6.00 -8.18
CA PHE A 199 -15.83 -6.32 -9.30
C PHE A 199 -14.66 -7.23 -8.93
N LYS A 200 -14.46 -7.51 -7.62
CA LYS A 200 -13.27 -8.20 -7.10
C LYS A 200 -11.97 -7.47 -7.48
N LEU A 201 -12.01 -6.14 -7.46
CA LEU A 201 -10.90 -5.26 -7.81
C LEU A 201 -10.51 -4.40 -6.61
N CYS A 202 -9.22 -4.39 -6.31
CA CYS A 202 -8.57 -3.49 -5.36
C CYS A 202 -7.29 -2.96 -5.97
N THR A 203 -6.79 -1.85 -5.42
CA THR A 203 -5.51 -1.28 -5.82
C THR A 203 -4.59 -1.20 -4.61
N ILE A 204 -3.32 -1.52 -4.79
CA ILE A 204 -2.30 -1.38 -3.75
C ILE A 204 -2.18 0.12 -3.43
N PRO A 205 -2.24 0.52 -2.15
CA PRO A 205 -2.22 1.94 -1.76
C PRO A 205 -0.80 2.46 -1.42
N GLY A 206 0.24 1.75 -1.83
CA GLY A 206 1.63 2.12 -1.55
C GLY A 206 2.18 1.60 -0.23
N THR A 207 1.34 1.34 0.75
CA THR A 207 1.70 0.89 2.10
C THR A 207 0.72 -0.13 2.65
N ASN A 208 1.05 -0.79 3.77
CA ASN A 208 0.20 -1.77 4.47
C ASN A 208 -0.35 -2.84 3.53
N TYR A 209 0.51 -3.51 2.81
CA TYR A 209 0.15 -4.63 1.96
C TYR A 209 1.18 -5.73 2.00
N VAL A 210 0.74 -6.93 1.64
CA VAL A 210 1.60 -8.09 1.37
C VAL A 210 1.44 -8.55 -0.07
N ILE A 211 2.53 -9.04 -0.66
CA ILE A 211 2.55 -9.58 -2.03
C ILE A 211 3.41 -10.84 -2.07
N ARG A 212 3.01 -11.83 -2.86
CA ARG A 212 3.84 -13.02 -3.11
C ARG A 212 5.12 -12.64 -3.84
N ARG A 213 6.26 -13.02 -3.28
CA ARG A 213 7.58 -12.72 -3.86
C ARG A 213 7.71 -13.26 -5.27
N GLU A 214 7.31 -14.49 -5.52
CA GLU A 214 7.38 -15.12 -6.85
C GLU A 214 6.63 -14.32 -7.93
N ILE A 215 5.48 -13.72 -7.58
CA ILE A 215 4.70 -12.90 -8.50
C ILE A 215 5.39 -11.56 -8.69
N LEU A 216 5.90 -10.95 -7.62
CA LEU A 216 6.64 -9.70 -7.67
C LEU A 216 7.89 -9.82 -8.56
N GLU A 217 8.63 -10.92 -8.44
CA GLU A 217 9.79 -11.20 -9.28
C GLU A 217 9.40 -11.45 -10.74
N LYS A 218 8.33 -12.22 -11.00
CA LYS A 218 7.80 -12.47 -12.36
C LYS A 218 7.42 -11.18 -13.08
N ILE A 219 6.88 -10.19 -12.35
CA ILE A 219 6.54 -8.88 -12.94
C ILE A 219 7.75 -7.92 -13.01
N GLY A 220 8.93 -8.33 -12.52
CA GLY A 220 10.16 -7.55 -12.60
C GLY A 220 10.32 -6.48 -11.51
N GLY A 221 9.69 -6.66 -10.33
CA GLY A 221 9.78 -5.72 -9.21
C GLY A 221 8.97 -4.43 -9.44
N TRP A 222 9.37 -3.33 -8.77
CA TRP A 222 8.75 -2.01 -8.93
C TRP A 222 9.36 -1.24 -10.11
N ASP A 223 8.52 -0.57 -10.88
CA ASP A 223 8.96 0.29 -12.00
C ASP A 223 9.59 1.59 -11.45
N VAL A 224 10.90 1.73 -11.60
CA VAL A 224 11.66 2.90 -11.13
C VAL A 224 11.27 4.22 -11.82
N LYS A 225 10.56 4.15 -12.96
CA LYS A 225 10.07 5.31 -13.69
C LYS A 225 8.65 5.72 -13.27
N ALA A 226 7.96 4.88 -12.51
CA ALA A 226 6.60 5.17 -12.06
C ALA A 226 6.63 6.05 -10.81
N LEU A 227 5.96 7.21 -10.88
CA LEU A 227 5.71 8.08 -9.72
C LEU A 227 4.62 7.54 -8.79
N ALA A 228 3.75 6.67 -9.32
CA ALA A 228 2.73 5.90 -8.59
C ALA A 228 3.02 4.42 -8.81
N GLU A 229 4.02 3.91 -8.10
CA GLU A 229 4.51 2.53 -8.21
C GLU A 229 3.47 1.51 -7.78
N ASP A 230 2.64 1.87 -6.83
CA ASP A 230 1.53 1.09 -6.27
C ASP A 230 0.40 0.86 -7.30
N THR A 231 0.04 1.93 -8.00
CA THR A 231 -0.90 1.89 -9.11
C THR A 231 -0.35 1.03 -10.25
N GLU A 232 0.91 1.24 -10.61
CA GLU A 232 1.56 0.56 -11.71
C GLU A 232 1.69 -0.95 -11.44
N ILE A 233 2.12 -1.34 -10.24
CA ILE A 233 2.23 -2.75 -9.85
C ILE A 233 0.86 -3.43 -9.77
N SER A 234 -0.18 -2.73 -9.29
CA SER A 234 -1.56 -3.24 -9.27
C SER A 234 -2.02 -3.61 -10.67
N PHE A 235 -1.70 -2.78 -11.64
CA PHE A 235 -2.03 -3.01 -13.04
C PHE A 235 -1.35 -4.27 -13.58
N ARG A 236 -0.03 -4.44 -13.35
CA ARG A 236 0.72 -5.61 -13.81
C ARG A 236 0.22 -6.91 -13.17
N VAL A 237 -0.14 -6.88 -11.90
CA VAL A 237 -0.75 -8.02 -11.21
C VAL A 237 -2.03 -8.49 -11.93
N TYR A 238 -2.91 -7.56 -12.29
CA TYR A 238 -4.14 -7.89 -13.03
C TYR A 238 -3.87 -8.33 -14.46
N GLN A 239 -2.87 -7.78 -15.14
CA GLN A 239 -2.46 -8.22 -16.49
C GLN A 239 -2.04 -9.69 -16.51
N MET A 240 -1.41 -10.18 -15.43
CA MET A 240 -1.03 -11.59 -15.28
C MET A 240 -2.20 -12.49 -14.83
N GLY A 241 -3.42 -11.95 -14.67
CA GLY A 241 -4.60 -12.72 -14.28
C GLY A 241 -4.74 -12.98 -12.78
N TYR A 242 -3.86 -12.44 -11.96
CA TYR A 242 -3.95 -12.51 -10.50
C TYR A 242 -4.94 -11.50 -9.94
N ARG A 243 -5.18 -11.57 -8.63
CA ARG A 243 -6.10 -10.70 -7.91
C ARG A 243 -5.41 -10.02 -6.74
N ILE A 244 -5.94 -8.86 -6.37
CA ILE A 244 -5.63 -8.15 -5.14
C ILE A 244 -6.88 -8.15 -4.28
N LYS A 245 -6.75 -8.38 -2.96
CA LYS A 245 -7.89 -8.39 -2.03
C LYS A 245 -7.70 -7.37 -0.91
N PHE A 246 -8.79 -6.80 -0.44
CA PHE A 246 -8.82 -5.88 0.69
C PHE A 246 -9.14 -6.62 1.99
N GLN A 247 -8.31 -6.45 3.03
CA GLN A 247 -8.51 -6.93 4.39
C GLN A 247 -8.74 -5.75 5.34
N PRO A 248 -9.99 -5.40 5.66
CA PRO A 248 -10.34 -4.15 6.36
C PRO A 248 -9.94 -4.14 7.85
N ARG A 249 -9.53 -5.28 8.41
CA ARG A 249 -9.09 -5.41 9.81
C ARG A 249 -7.58 -5.26 9.99
N ALA A 250 -6.81 -5.38 8.91
CA ALA A 250 -5.37 -5.11 8.93
C ALA A 250 -5.14 -3.61 8.85
N VAL A 251 -4.99 -2.95 9.99
CA VAL A 251 -4.96 -1.50 10.11
C VAL A 251 -3.54 -0.98 10.30
N THR A 252 -3.21 0.11 9.62
CA THR A 252 -2.06 0.97 9.92
C THR A 252 -2.52 2.41 10.16
N TRP A 253 -1.72 3.17 10.92
CA TRP A 253 -1.98 4.57 11.22
C TRP A 253 -0.91 5.43 10.57
N GLU A 254 -1.36 6.44 9.83
CA GLU A 254 -0.53 7.37 9.06
C GLU A 254 -0.66 8.79 9.59
N GLN A 255 0.33 9.60 9.31
CA GLN A 255 0.29 11.03 9.62
C GLN A 255 0.02 11.82 8.36
N GLU A 256 -1.08 12.58 8.36
CA GLU A 256 -1.51 13.35 7.20
C GLU A 256 -0.96 14.79 7.22
N PRO A 257 -0.81 15.43 6.04
CA PRO A 257 -0.38 16.81 5.92
C PRO A 257 -1.24 17.77 6.74
N GLN A 258 -0.58 18.69 7.47
CA GLN A 258 -1.27 19.70 8.27
C GLN A 258 -1.40 21.05 7.58
N THR A 259 -0.69 21.26 6.46
CA THR A 259 -0.71 22.49 5.67
C THR A 259 -1.17 22.25 4.24
N LEU A 260 -1.84 23.22 3.65
CA LEU A 260 -2.31 23.14 2.26
C LEU A 260 -1.16 22.99 1.25
N ASP A 261 -0.02 23.58 1.51
CA ASP A 261 1.13 23.49 0.62
C ASP A 261 1.64 22.06 0.51
N VAL A 262 1.89 21.40 1.65
CA VAL A 262 2.33 20.00 1.69
C VAL A 262 1.28 19.08 1.06
N TRP A 263 0.01 19.31 1.38
CA TRP A 263 -1.11 18.55 0.81
C TRP A 263 -1.16 18.72 -0.72
N PHE A 264 -1.05 19.93 -1.23
CA PHE A 264 -1.10 20.21 -2.66
C PHE A 264 0.05 19.53 -3.42
N HIS A 265 1.27 19.58 -2.87
CA HIS A 265 2.43 18.89 -3.45
C HIS A 265 2.24 17.38 -3.48
N GLN A 266 1.75 16.79 -2.38
CA GLN A 266 1.44 15.36 -2.30
C GLN A 266 0.40 14.94 -3.35
N ARG A 267 -0.73 15.66 -3.44
CA ARG A 267 -1.79 15.37 -4.42
C ARG A 267 -1.33 15.56 -5.86
N THR A 268 -0.57 16.60 -6.14
CA THR A 268 0.02 16.84 -7.47
C THR A 268 0.91 15.67 -7.90
N ARG A 269 1.73 15.13 -6.99
CA ARG A 269 2.56 13.95 -7.26
C ARG A 269 1.70 12.73 -7.59
N TRP A 270 0.64 12.48 -6.84
CA TRP A 270 -0.27 11.35 -7.09
C TRP A 270 -0.98 11.46 -8.44
N VAL A 271 -1.51 12.65 -8.75
CA VAL A 271 -2.15 12.91 -10.06
C VAL A 271 -1.20 12.64 -11.21
N LYS A 272 0.00 13.21 -11.16
CA LYS A 272 1.02 13.01 -12.21
C LYS A 272 1.38 11.53 -12.36
N GLY A 273 1.55 10.82 -11.24
CA GLY A 273 1.84 9.38 -11.23
C GLY A 273 0.72 8.55 -11.87
N ASN A 274 -0.53 8.83 -11.52
CA ASN A 274 -1.69 8.13 -12.07
C ASN A 274 -1.86 8.39 -13.57
N ILE A 275 -1.70 9.65 -14.01
CA ILE A 275 -1.73 9.99 -15.45
C ILE A 275 -0.63 9.24 -16.20
N TYR A 276 0.59 9.21 -15.68
CA TYR A 276 1.69 8.45 -16.28
C TYR A 276 1.33 6.98 -16.50
N VAL A 277 0.79 6.32 -15.48
CA VAL A 277 0.40 4.89 -15.57
C VAL A 277 -0.67 4.69 -16.63
N VAL A 278 -1.68 5.56 -16.67
CA VAL A 278 -2.75 5.50 -17.65
C VAL A 278 -2.21 5.64 -19.07
N VAL A 279 -1.44 6.68 -19.34
CA VAL A 279 -0.88 6.94 -20.67
C VAL A 279 0.03 5.79 -21.11
N LYS A 280 0.90 5.30 -20.22
CA LYS A 280 1.79 4.17 -20.50
C LYS A 280 1.04 2.89 -20.87
N LYS A 281 -0.16 2.70 -20.28
CA LYS A 281 -0.94 1.46 -20.43
C LYS A 281 -2.04 1.57 -21.49
N LEU A 282 -2.31 2.76 -22.04
CA LEU A 282 -3.33 2.94 -23.10
C LEU A 282 -3.14 2.00 -24.31
N ASN A 283 -1.91 1.70 -24.70
CA ASN A 283 -1.59 0.83 -25.81
C ASN A 283 -1.88 -0.68 -25.56
N TYR A 284 -2.15 -1.06 -24.29
CA TYR A 284 -2.46 -2.44 -23.90
C TYR A 284 -3.96 -2.77 -23.89
N PHE A 285 -4.82 -1.84 -24.26
CA PHE A 285 -6.27 -2.05 -24.31
C PHE A 285 -6.67 -2.96 -25.48
N SER A 286 -6.62 -4.27 -25.29
CA SER A 286 -7.36 -5.18 -26.16
C SER A 286 -8.86 -5.10 -25.85
N LYS A 287 -9.73 -5.25 -26.87
CA LYS A 287 -11.19 -5.06 -26.76
C LYS A 287 -11.87 -5.86 -25.62
N LYS A 288 -11.30 -6.99 -25.17
CA LYS A 288 -11.86 -7.81 -24.06
C LYS A 288 -11.46 -7.34 -22.66
N GLN A 289 -10.43 -6.50 -22.52
CA GLN A 289 -9.94 -6.00 -21.24
C GLN A 289 -10.43 -4.58 -20.94
N VAL A 290 -10.96 -3.86 -21.93
CA VAL A 290 -11.38 -2.45 -21.83
C VAL A 290 -12.34 -2.19 -20.67
N VAL A 291 -13.33 -3.07 -20.44
CA VAL A 291 -14.32 -2.87 -19.36
C VAL A 291 -13.67 -3.04 -17.99
N ARG A 292 -12.79 -4.02 -17.81
CA ARG A 292 -12.07 -4.25 -16.56
C ARG A 292 -11.07 -3.12 -16.28
N PHE A 293 -10.41 -2.62 -17.30
CA PHE A 293 -9.47 -1.51 -17.21
C PHE A 293 -10.16 -0.15 -17.13
N GLY A 294 -11.28 0.06 -17.77
CA GLY A 294 -12.11 1.25 -17.60
C GLY A 294 -12.59 1.41 -16.15
N LEU A 295 -12.93 0.31 -15.47
CA LEU A 295 -13.27 0.31 -14.05
C LEU A 295 -12.06 0.60 -13.17
N ILE A 296 -10.87 0.07 -13.48
CA ILE A 296 -9.63 0.41 -12.80
C ILE A 296 -9.31 1.89 -13.02
N TYR A 297 -9.42 2.39 -14.26
CA TYR A 297 -9.19 3.78 -14.63
C TYR A 297 -10.13 4.76 -13.92
N TYR A 298 -11.42 4.49 -13.94
CA TYR A 298 -12.43 5.29 -13.22
C TYR A 298 -12.12 5.38 -11.73
N THR A 299 -11.58 4.34 -11.19
CA THR A 299 -11.10 4.18 -9.84
C THR A 299 -9.95 5.13 -9.49
N PHE A 300 -8.98 5.27 -10.39
CA PHE A 300 -7.85 6.18 -10.20
C PHE A 300 -8.26 7.64 -10.40
N TYR A 301 -9.18 7.90 -11.32
CA TYR A 301 -9.72 9.23 -11.54
C TYR A 301 -10.39 9.80 -10.28
N GLN A 302 -11.12 8.98 -9.53
CA GLN A 302 -11.74 9.41 -8.28
C GLN A 302 -10.74 9.70 -7.16
N HIS A 303 -9.62 9.00 -7.10
CA HIS A 303 -8.55 9.28 -6.14
C HIS A 303 -7.84 10.59 -6.39
N THR A 304 -8.01 11.13 -7.57
CA THR A 304 -7.30 12.33 -8.05
C THR A 304 -8.11 13.60 -7.85
N PHE A 305 -9.43 13.50 -7.68
CA PHE A 305 -10.36 14.64 -7.73
C PHE A 305 -11.39 14.68 -6.57
N CYS A 306 -11.28 13.81 -5.55
CA CYS A 306 -12.09 13.91 -4.32
C CYS A 306 -11.31 14.56 -3.17
#